data_7061980c5f4b84a0b924a7407917c74c
#
_entry.id   7061980c5f4b84a0b924a7407917c74c
#
_cell.length_a   1.000
_cell.length_b   1.000
_cell.length_c   1.000
_cell.angle_alpha   90.00
_cell.angle_beta   90.00
_cell.angle_gamma   90.00
#
_symmetry.space_group_name_H-M   'P 1'
#
loop_
_entity.id
_entity.type
_entity.pdbx_description
1 polymer ?
#
loop_
_entity_poly.entity_id
_entity_poly.type
_entity_poly.pdbx_seq_one_letter_code
_entity_poly.pdbx_strand_id
1 'polypeptide(L)'
;RRVIGQALGIPWGKVRVIKPYIGGGFGNKQEVLYEPLNAFLTASVGGRPVKLELSREEPFTNTRPRHSIEYDLTAGVTKDGKILAKDMKAYSNQGAYASHGHAIAANGATAWRHLYDVKNIRADAYTVYTNAPVGGAMRGYGIPQFCFVSECLMDDLACKISMDPLKFRELNLYDGYYEDPVLTPLAANTNGVRECMRRGADYIHWEKKRSLYQNQSGNIRRGVGMALFSYKTGVWPISLEISGARLILNQDGSVQLQTGAAEIRQGSDTVFTPVSYTHL
;
A
#
# COMPACT_ATOMS: atom_id res chain seq x y z
N ARG A 1 -10.48 -15.03 -16.88
CA ARG A 1 -11.37 -15.60 -17.92
C ARG A 1 -11.89 -14.51 -18.84
N ARG A 2 -12.58 -13.48 -18.30
CA ARG A 2 -13.20 -12.41 -19.10
C ARG A 2 -12.22 -11.76 -20.08
N VAL A 3 -11.09 -11.24 -19.58
CA VAL A 3 -10.09 -10.54 -20.39
C VAL A 3 -9.53 -11.44 -21.51
N ILE A 4 -9.21 -12.70 -21.19
CA ILE A 4 -8.72 -13.67 -22.20
C ILE A 4 -9.81 -13.95 -23.25
N GLY A 5 -11.05 -14.19 -22.82
CA GLY A 5 -12.17 -14.42 -23.73
C GLY A 5 -12.42 -13.23 -24.65
N GLN A 6 -12.38 -12.01 -24.13
CA GLN A 6 -12.51 -10.78 -24.91
C GLN A 6 -11.37 -10.61 -25.91
N ALA A 7 -10.13 -10.85 -25.49
CA ALA A 7 -8.94 -10.71 -26.35
C ALA A 7 -8.94 -11.70 -27.52
N LEU A 8 -9.47 -12.90 -27.32
CA LEU A 8 -9.51 -13.97 -28.33
C LEU A 8 -10.85 -14.10 -29.07
N GLY A 9 -11.87 -13.33 -28.69
CA GLY A 9 -13.21 -13.43 -29.26
C GLY A 9 -13.92 -14.75 -28.94
N ILE A 10 -13.64 -15.40 -27.81
CA ILE A 10 -14.21 -16.69 -27.42
C ILE A 10 -15.06 -16.58 -26.13
N PRO A 11 -16.09 -17.45 -25.99
CA PRO A 11 -16.89 -17.49 -24.77
C PRO A 11 -16.06 -17.76 -23.51
N TRP A 12 -16.35 -17.06 -22.43
CA TRP A 12 -15.63 -17.20 -21.15
C TRP A 12 -15.68 -18.61 -20.55
N GLY A 13 -16.77 -19.35 -20.81
CA GLY A 13 -16.92 -20.74 -20.40
C GLY A 13 -15.90 -21.69 -21.03
N LYS A 14 -15.32 -21.32 -22.18
CA LYS A 14 -14.25 -22.08 -22.84
C LYS A 14 -12.86 -21.77 -22.29
N VAL A 15 -12.73 -20.79 -21.38
CA VAL A 15 -11.45 -20.42 -20.78
C VAL A 15 -11.36 -20.98 -19.36
N ARG A 16 -10.41 -21.88 -19.14
CA ARG A 16 -10.05 -22.38 -17.80
C ARG A 16 -8.73 -21.76 -17.36
N VAL A 17 -8.76 -21.06 -16.24
CA VAL A 17 -7.56 -20.50 -15.59
C VAL A 17 -7.31 -21.29 -14.31
N ILE A 18 -6.12 -21.85 -14.20
CA ILE A 18 -5.66 -22.59 -13.01
C ILE A 18 -4.58 -21.74 -12.35
N LYS A 19 -4.78 -21.43 -11.07
CA LYS A 19 -3.80 -20.74 -10.24
C LYS A 19 -2.92 -21.80 -9.56
N PRO A 20 -1.64 -21.93 -9.92
CA PRO A 20 -0.69 -22.71 -9.15
C PRO A 20 -0.29 -21.94 -7.89
N TYR A 21 0.67 -22.46 -7.13
CA TYR A 21 1.29 -21.70 -6.06
C TYR A 21 1.93 -20.41 -6.60
N ILE A 22 1.59 -19.29 -5.96
CA ILE A 22 2.10 -17.97 -6.33
C ILE A 22 3.18 -17.59 -5.33
N GLY A 23 4.40 -17.38 -5.80
CA GLY A 23 5.57 -17.03 -4.97
C GLY A 23 5.58 -15.59 -4.42
N GLY A 24 4.42 -14.98 -4.28
CA GLY A 24 4.20 -13.59 -3.90
C GLY A 24 3.62 -12.79 -5.05
N GLY A 25 2.70 -11.86 -4.75
CA GLY A 25 2.06 -10.98 -5.73
C GLY A 25 2.50 -9.54 -5.60
N PHE A 26 2.44 -9.02 -4.38
CA PHE A 26 2.80 -7.65 -4.00
C PHE A 26 2.12 -6.55 -4.83
N GLY A 27 0.99 -6.89 -5.48
CA GLY A 27 0.26 -6.03 -6.40
C GLY A 27 0.55 -6.31 -7.88
N ASN A 28 1.73 -6.76 -8.23
CA ASN A 28 2.15 -6.94 -9.62
C ASN A 28 1.39 -8.07 -10.36
N LYS A 29 0.77 -8.99 -9.61
CA LYS A 29 -0.08 -10.07 -10.15
C LYS A 29 -1.58 -9.80 -9.99
N GLN A 30 -1.95 -8.57 -9.70
CA GLN A 30 -3.34 -8.15 -9.53
C GLN A 30 -4.03 -7.91 -10.87
N GLU A 31 -3.27 -7.52 -11.89
CA GLU A 31 -3.75 -7.33 -13.25
C GLU A 31 -3.41 -8.50 -14.15
N VAL A 32 -4.16 -8.63 -15.24
CA VAL A 32 -3.87 -9.55 -16.33
C VAL A 32 -2.81 -8.90 -17.22
N LEU A 33 -1.61 -9.48 -17.28
CA LEU A 33 -0.49 -8.92 -18.04
C LEU A 33 -0.19 -9.73 -19.33
N TYR A 34 0.16 -11.00 -19.15
CA TYR A 34 0.66 -11.84 -20.25
C TYR A 34 -0.25 -13.02 -20.59
N GLU A 35 -1.28 -13.26 -19.81
CA GLU A 35 -2.19 -14.38 -20.03
C GLU A 35 -2.88 -14.31 -21.38
N PRO A 36 -3.38 -13.15 -21.89
CA PRO A 36 -3.92 -13.04 -23.23
C PRO A 36 -2.88 -13.29 -24.32
N LEU A 37 -1.65 -12.80 -24.14
CA LEU A 37 -0.56 -13.03 -25.09
C LEU A 37 -0.21 -14.52 -25.18
N ASN A 38 -0.08 -15.21 -24.04
CA ASN A 38 0.21 -16.64 -24.02
C ASN A 38 -0.92 -17.46 -24.68
N ALA A 39 -2.17 -17.07 -24.44
CA ALA A 39 -3.32 -17.69 -25.08
C ALA A 39 -3.35 -17.44 -26.61
N PHE A 40 -3.02 -16.24 -27.05
CA PHE A 40 -2.89 -15.91 -28.47
C PHE A 40 -1.77 -16.72 -29.15
N LEU A 41 -0.61 -16.84 -28.52
CA LEU A 41 0.50 -17.66 -29.03
C LEU A 41 0.08 -19.13 -29.18
N THR A 42 -0.67 -19.67 -28.19
CA THR A 42 -1.21 -21.04 -28.27
C THR A 42 -2.14 -21.20 -29.48
N ALA A 43 -3.02 -20.24 -29.74
CA ALA A 43 -3.90 -20.25 -30.92
C ALA A 43 -3.09 -20.19 -32.24
N SER A 44 -2.06 -19.35 -32.28
CA SER A 44 -1.20 -19.14 -33.45
C SER A 44 -0.40 -20.39 -33.87
N VAL A 45 -0.10 -21.28 -32.91
CA VAL A 45 0.61 -22.55 -33.15
C VAL A 45 -0.35 -23.75 -33.28
N GLY A 46 -1.62 -23.50 -33.59
CA GLY A 46 -2.62 -24.55 -33.83
C GLY A 46 -3.05 -25.27 -32.53
N GLY A 47 -3.08 -24.60 -31.38
CA GLY A 47 -3.52 -25.14 -30.12
C GLY A 47 -2.48 -25.96 -29.37
N ARG A 48 -1.24 -25.97 -29.79
CA ARG A 48 -0.15 -26.63 -29.04
C ARG A 48 0.15 -25.87 -27.75
N PRO A 49 0.59 -26.59 -26.70
CA PRO A 49 0.99 -25.93 -25.47
C PRO A 49 2.11 -24.92 -25.67
N VAL A 50 1.95 -23.72 -25.11
CA VAL A 50 2.95 -22.66 -25.10
C VAL A 50 3.29 -22.26 -23.67
N LYS A 51 4.58 -22.15 -23.38
CA LYS A 51 5.10 -21.58 -22.13
C LYS A 51 5.70 -20.21 -22.42
N LEU A 52 5.23 -19.18 -21.74
CA LEU A 52 5.82 -17.85 -21.75
C LEU A 52 6.54 -17.63 -20.41
N GLU A 53 7.84 -17.43 -20.47
CA GLU A 53 8.69 -17.16 -19.31
C GLU A 53 9.54 -15.93 -19.61
N LEU A 54 9.43 -14.92 -18.73
CA LEU A 54 10.21 -13.69 -18.86
C LEU A 54 11.63 -13.92 -18.34
N SER A 55 12.64 -13.33 -18.98
CA SER A 55 13.98 -13.19 -18.43
C SER A 55 13.98 -12.33 -17.17
N ARG A 56 15.13 -12.19 -16.51
CA ARG A 56 15.23 -11.34 -15.32
C ARG A 56 15.11 -9.85 -15.64
N GLU A 57 15.51 -9.43 -16.83
CA GLU A 57 15.49 -8.03 -17.29
C GLU A 57 14.10 -7.58 -17.73
N GLU A 58 13.36 -8.44 -18.41
CA GLU A 58 12.03 -8.11 -18.95
C GLU A 58 11.03 -7.62 -17.91
N PRO A 59 10.96 -8.14 -16.67
CA PRO A 59 10.06 -7.60 -15.65
C PRO A 59 10.29 -6.12 -15.30
N PHE A 60 11.52 -5.61 -15.44
CA PHE A 60 11.79 -4.19 -15.18
C PHE A 60 11.22 -3.24 -16.22
N THR A 61 11.05 -3.71 -17.45
CA THR A 61 10.56 -2.90 -18.57
C THR A 61 9.12 -3.20 -18.93
N ASN A 62 8.64 -4.39 -18.66
CA ASN A 62 7.35 -4.89 -19.17
C ASN A 62 6.31 -5.19 -18.08
N THR A 63 6.67 -5.10 -16.79
CA THR A 63 5.68 -5.23 -15.70
C THR A 63 5.34 -3.86 -15.10
N ARG A 64 4.62 -3.85 -13.99
CA ARG A 64 4.08 -2.64 -13.37
C ARG A 64 5.03 -2.13 -12.25
N PRO A 65 5.83 -1.07 -12.49
CA PRO A 65 6.61 -0.43 -11.44
C PRO A 65 5.70 0.37 -10.49
N ARG A 66 6.28 0.77 -9.35
CA ARG A 66 5.67 1.72 -8.44
C ARG A 66 5.63 3.10 -9.11
N HIS A 67 4.53 3.84 -8.95
CA HIS A 67 4.42 5.21 -9.44
C HIS A 67 5.47 6.12 -8.81
N SER A 68 6.15 6.91 -9.61
CA SER A 68 6.83 8.12 -9.14
C SER A 68 5.80 9.22 -8.94
N ILE A 69 5.97 10.03 -7.90
CA ILE A 69 5.03 11.11 -7.58
C ILE A 69 5.83 12.33 -7.18
N GLU A 70 5.48 13.48 -7.77
CA GLU A 70 5.98 14.79 -7.37
C GLU A 70 4.98 15.45 -6.44
N TYR A 71 5.47 16.23 -5.47
CA TYR A 71 4.63 16.83 -4.45
C TYR A 71 4.99 18.29 -4.22
N ASP A 72 3.95 19.13 -4.18
CA ASP A 72 4.01 20.49 -3.64
C ASP A 72 3.30 20.48 -2.29
N LEU A 73 4.01 20.83 -1.22
CA LEU A 73 3.51 20.80 0.15
C LEU A 73 3.58 22.17 0.79
N THR A 74 2.50 22.54 1.46
CA THR A 74 2.44 23.73 2.30
C THR A 74 1.79 23.39 3.62
N ALA A 75 2.35 23.89 4.73
CA ALA A 75 1.76 23.73 6.05
C ALA A 75 1.96 24.99 6.89
N GLY A 76 0.97 25.29 7.70
CA GLY A 76 1.01 26.32 8.73
C GLY A 76 1.21 25.70 10.10
N VAL A 77 2.24 26.12 10.84
CA VAL A 77 2.56 25.66 12.18
C VAL A 77 2.74 26.85 13.12
N THR A 78 2.26 26.75 14.35
CA THR A 78 2.46 27.74 15.38
C THR A 78 3.88 27.65 15.98
N LYS A 79 4.33 28.68 16.68
CA LYS A 79 5.67 28.69 17.33
C LYS A 79 5.81 27.62 18.42
N ASP A 80 4.70 27.22 19.02
CA ASP A 80 4.62 26.14 20.01
C ASP A 80 4.47 24.75 19.39
N GLY A 81 4.47 24.66 18.05
CA GLY A 81 4.55 23.39 17.29
C GLY A 81 3.23 22.78 16.88
N LYS A 82 2.08 23.45 17.07
CA LYS A 82 0.79 22.93 16.62
C LYS A 82 0.58 23.16 15.13
N ILE A 83 0.24 22.11 14.38
CA ILE A 83 -0.10 22.20 12.96
C ILE A 83 -1.54 22.72 12.84
N LEU A 84 -1.72 23.85 12.15
CA LEU A 84 -3.02 24.49 11.95
C LEU A 84 -3.69 24.08 10.63
N ALA A 85 -2.89 23.92 9.59
CA ALA A 85 -3.34 23.56 8.26
C ALA A 85 -2.24 22.87 7.47
N LYS A 86 -2.64 22.03 6.52
CA LYS A 86 -1.73 21.43 5.53
C LYS A 86 -2.39 21.28 4.18
N ASP A 87 -1.67 21.62 3.15
CA ASP A 87 -2.06 21.55 1.74
C ASP A 87 -1.07 20.71 0.95
N MET A 88 -1.57 19.90 0.04
CA MET A 88 -0.78 19.02 -0.82
C MET A 88 -1.32 19.05 -2.25
N LYS A 89 -0.42 19.19 -3.21
CA LYS A 89 -0.64 18.77 -4.59
C LYS A 89 0.29 17.63 -4.92
N ALA A 90 -0.25 16.55 -5.49
CA ALA A 90 0.49 15.36 -5.86
C ALA A 90 0.29 15.06 -7.35
N TYR A 91 1.37 14.88 -8.09
CA TYR A 91 1.36 14.56 -9.51
C TYR A 91 1.92 13.15 -9.70
N SER A 92 1.03 12.17 -9.86
CA SER A 92 1.37 10.75 -9.97
C SER A 92 1.60 10.37 -11.43
N ASN A 93 2.81 9.94 -11.75
CA ASN A 93 3.17 9.47 -13.09
C ASN A 93 2.59 8.07 -13.34
N GLN A 94 1.58 8.00 -14.23
CA GLN A 94 0.94 6.75 -14.62
C GLN A 94 1.71 5.98 -15.70
N GLY A 95 2.55 6.66 -16.47
CA GLY A 95 3.10 6.11 -17.69
C GLY A 95 2.13 6.20 -18.87
N ALA A 96 2.34 5.37 -19.88
CA ALA A 96 1.66 5.51 -21.18
C ALA A 96 0.19 5.06 -21.19
N TYR A 97 -0.23 4.20 -20.27
CA TYR A 97 -1.58 3.63 -20.26
C TYR A 97 -2.18 3.63 -18.87
N ALA A 98 -3.52 3.75 -18.79
CA ALA A 98 -4.24 3.61 -17.54
C ALA A 98 -4.14 2.16 -17.00
N SER A 99 -3.86 2.07 -15.70
CA SER A 99 -3.91 0.88 -14.89
C SER A 99 -4.64 1.25 -13.59
N HIS A 100 -3.99 1.14 -12.46
CA HIS A 100 -4.54 1.52 -11.16
C HIS A 100 -4.22 2.96 -10.72
N GLY A 101 -3.63 3.80 -11.57
CA GLY A 101 -3.02 5.08 -11.19
C GLY A 101 -3.93 6.01 -10.40
N HIS A 102 -5.16 6.25 -10.85
CA HIS A 102 -6.10 7.12 -10.15
C HIS A 102 -6.49 6.57 -8.77
N ALA A 103 -6.70 5.25 -8.66
CA ALA A 103 -7.03 4.63 -7.38
C ALA A 103 -5.83 4.63 -6.41
N ILE A 104 -4.62 4.50 -6.94
CA ILE A 104 -3.38 4.57 -6.16
C ILE A 104 -3.14 5.98 -5.63
N ALA A 105 -3.31 6.99 -6.46
CA ALA A 105 -3.20 8.39 -6.06
C ALA A 105 -4.26 8.75 -4.99
N ALA A 106 -5.52 8.35 -5.22
CA ALA A 106 -6.61 8.57 -4.26
C ALA A 106 -6.36 7.84 -2.92
N ASN A 107 -5.93 6.58 -2.96
CA ASN A 107 -5.60 5.83 -1.75
C ASN A 107 -4.42 6.45 -1.00
N GLY A 108 -3.37 6.86 -1.71
CA GLY A 108 -2.23 7.55 -1.12
C GLY A 108 -2.65 8.86 -0.43
N ALA A 109 -3.49 9.67 -1.09
CA ALA A 109 -3.99 10.91 -0.53
C ALA A 109 -4.77 10.73 0.78
N THR A 110 -5.34 9.54 1.06
CA THR A 110 -5.96 9.27 2.36
C THR A 110 -4.94 9.32 3.49
N ALA A 111 -3.69 8.89 3.26
CA ALA A 111 -2.64 8.94 4.29
C ALA A 111 -2.31 10.37 4.73
N TRP A 112 -2.57 11.36 3.88
CA TRP A 112 -2.37 12.77 4.23
C TRP A 112 -3.26 13.24 5.37
N ARG A 113 -4.41 12.61 5.59
CA ARG A 113 -5.35 12.93 6.66
C ARG A 113 -5.11 12.15 7.95
N HIS A 114 -4.40 11.04 7.86
CA HIS A 114 -4.20 10.12 8.98
C HIS A 114 -3.04 10.56 9.88
N LEU A 115 -2.92 9.96 11.05
CA LEU A 115 -1.91 10.14 12.09
C LEU A 115 -2.01 11.45 12.87
N TYR A 116 -2.10 12.59 12.19
CA TYR A 116 -2.00 13.90 12.83
C TYR A 116 -3.35 14.62 12.87
N ASP A 117 -3.68 15.14 14.05
CA ASP A 117 -4.91 15.91 14.29
C ASP A 117 -4.79 17.33 13.72
N VAL A 118 -5.04 17.45 12.42
CA VAL A 118 -5.06 18.72 11.71
C VAL A 118 -6.46 18.95 11.15
N LYS A 119 -7.08 20.07 11.52
CA LYS A 119 -8.48 20.35 11.14
C LYS A 119 -8.63 20.87 9.72
N ASN A 120 -7.63 21.62 9.23
CA ASN A 120 -7.69 22.23 7.90
C ASN A 120 -6.74 21.47 6.96
N ILE A 121 -7.31 20.60 6.14
CA ILE A 121 -6.55 19.74 5.23
C ILE A 121 -7.09 19.88 3.81
N ARG A 122 -6.17 20.08 2.87
CA ARG A 122 -6.44 19.97 1.44
C ARG A 122 -5.47 18.95 0.81
N ALA A 123 -5.98 18.18 -0.15
CA ALA A 123 -5.17 17.27 -0.94
C ALA A 123 -5.74 17.18 -2.36
N ASP A 124 -4.99 17.67 -3.33
CA ASP A 124 -5.28 17.53 -4.75
C ASP A 124 -4.30 16.50 -5.35
N ALA A 125 -4.80 15.36 -5.79
CA ALA A 125 -3.98 14.31 -6.39
C ALA A 125 -4.34 14.13 -7.87
N TYR A 126 -3.35 14.30 -8.72
CA TYR A 126 -3.47 14.21 -10.19
C TYR A 126 -2.76 12.95 -10.67
N THR A 127 -3.38 12.24 -11.60
CA THR A 127 -2.76 11.13 -12.32
C THR A 127 -2.44 11.58 -13.74
N VAL A 128 -1.16 11.54 -14.11
CA VAL A 128 -0.66 12.12 -15.36
C VAL A 128 -0.12 11.04 -16.27
N TYR A 129 -0.55 11.04 -17.53
CA TYR A 129 0.04 10.19 -18.57
C TYR A 129 1.40 10.72 -19.00
N THR A 130 2.33 9.81 -19.23
CA THR A 130 3.68 10.10 -19.72
C THR A 130 4.17 9.00 -20.66
N ASN A 131 5.34 9.17 -21.25
CA ASN A 131 5.99 8.14 -22.07
C ASN A 131 6.81 7.13 -21.24
N ALA A 132 6.65 7.13 -19.92
CA ALA A 132 7.29 6.17 -19.04
C ALA A 132 6.58 4.79 -19.06
N PRO A 133 7.22 3.73 -18.55
CA PRO A 133 6.56 2.45 -18.32
C PRO A 133 5.30 2.61 -17.45
N VAL A 134 4.29 1.80 -17.74
CA VAL A 134 2.99 1.89 -17.08
C VAL A 134 3.10 1.52 -15.60
N GLY A 135 2.84 2.49 -14.73
CA GLY A 135 2.77 2.26 -13.29
C GLY A 135 1.54 1.43 -12.91
N GLY A 136 1.64 0.63 -11.86
CA GLY A 136 0.55 -0.21 -11.39
C GLY A 136 0.57 -0.46 -9.89
N ALA A 137 -0.25 -1.40 -9.47
CA ALA A 137 -0.35 -1.79 -8.07
C ALA A 137 1.00 -2.32 -7.56
N MET A 138 1.48 -1.71 -6.48
CA MET A 138 2.68 -2.14 -5.77
C MET A 138 2.47 -2.00 -4.28
N ARG A 139 3.03 -2.94 -3.50
CA ARG A 139 2.91 -3.08 -2.04
C ARG A 139 2.74 -1.75 -1.31
N GLY A 140 1.60 -1.58 -0.62
CA GLY A 140 1.20 -0.34 0.05
C GLY A 140 0.34 0.58 -0.81
N TYR A 141 0.19 0.35 -2.11
CA TYR A 141 -0.81 0.96 -3.01
C TYR A 141 -0.92 2.50 -2.87
N GLY A 142 0.22 3.19 -2.99
CA GLY A 142 0.36 4.65 -2.85
C GLY A 142 0.79 5.10 -1.46
N ILE A 143 0.37 4.43 -0.40
CA ILE A 143 0.68 4.84 0.97
C ILE A 143 2.17 5.07 1.24
N PRO A 144 3.13 4.22 0.77
CA PRO A 144 4.55 4.47 1.04
C PRO A 144 5.06 5.81 0.51
N GLN A 145 4.62 6.23 -0.69
CA GLN A 145 5.03 7.49 -1.28
C GLN A 145 4.49 8.69 -0.50
N PHE A 146 3.20 8.62 -0.12
CA PHE A 146 2.55 9.69 0.63
C PHE A 146 3.00 9.75 2.09
N CYS A 147 3.24 8.61 2.74
CA CYS A 147 3.82 8.59 4.09
C CYS A 147 5.24 9.16 4.10
N PHE A 148 6.08 8.80 3.11
CA PHE A 148 7.43 9.32 3.02
C PHE A 148 7.43 10.84 3.00
N VAL A 149 6.68 11.45 2.10
CA VAL A 149 6.68 12.90 1.96
C VAL A 149 6.00 13.61 3.15
N SER A 150 4.98 12.99 3.74
CA SER A 150 4.34 13.50 4.95
C SER A 150 5.32 13.54 6.12
N GLU A 151 6.10 12.48 6.31
CA GLU A 151 7.05 12.40 7.41
C GLU A 151 8.28 13.28 7.20
N CYS A 152 8.73 13.49 5.96
CA CYS A 152 9.72 14.52 5.63
C CYS A 152 9.22 15.92 6.00
N LEU A 153 7.96 16.24 5.68
CA LEU A 153 7.36 17.52 6.07
C LEU A 153 7.35 17.69 7.61
N MET A 154 7.05 16.63 8.37
CA MET A 154 7.08 16.69 9.84
C MET A 154 8.48 17.03 10.36
N ASP A 155 9.53 16.45 9.78
CA ASP A 155 10.91 16.77 10.13
C ASP A 155 11.29 18.20 9.76
N ASP A 156 10.89 18.66 8.57
CA ASP A 156 11.14 20.04 8.11
C ASP A 156 10.46 21.09 9.00
N LEU A 157 9.21 20.86 9.38
CA LEU A 157 8.46 21.74 10.27
C LEU A 157 9.09 21.79 11.67
N ALA A 158 9.44 20.63 12.23
CA ALA A 158 10.10 20.53 13.52
C ALA A 158 11.45 21.29 13.51
N CYS A 159 12.21 21.12 12.43
CA CYS A 159 13.48 21.82 12.23
C CYS A 159 13.30 23.35 12.17
N LYS A 160 12.32 23.83 11.40
CA LYS A 160 12.04 25.26 11.23
C LYS A 160 11.68 25.97 12.53
N ILE A 161 11.04 25.28 13.46
CA ILE A 161 10.70 25.83 14.79
C ILE A 161 11.67 25.42 15.90
N SER A 162 12.77 24.75 15.53
CA SER A 162 13.80 24.26 16.46
C SER A 162 13.24 23.31 17.54
N MET A 163 12.27 22.49 17.19
CA MET A 163 11.66 21.48 18.07
C MET A 163 12.23 20.09 17.74
N ASP A 164 12.32 19.24 18.75
CA ASP A 164 12.67 17.83 18.55
C ASP A 164 11.60 17.13 17.69
N PRO A 165 11.96 16.42 16.60
CA PRO A 165 11.00 15.79 15.71
C PRO A 165 10.07 14.76 16.36
N LEU A 166 10.53 14.09 17.43
CA LEU A 166 9.69 13.17 18.21
C LEU A 166 8.62 13.95 18.97
N LYS A 167 9.03 15.01 19.69
CA LYS A 167 8.12 15.88 20.45
C LYS A 167 7.11 16.56 19.53
N PHE A 168 7.55 16.99 18.35
CA PHE A 168 6.69 17.60 17.34
C PHE A 168 5.59 16.62 16.87
N ARG A 169 5.95 15.36 16.60
CA ARG A 169 4.97 14.33 16.26
C ARG A 169 4.02 14.03 17.41
N GLU A 170 4.56 13.85 18.61
CA GLU A 170 3.76 13.55 19.80
C GLU A 170 2.71 14.63 20.08
N LEU A 171 3.06 15.90 19.89
CA LEU A 171 2.16 17.04 20.07
C LEU A 171 0.99 17.02 19.07
N ASN A 172 1.22 16.54 17.86
CA ASN A 172 0.25 16.61 16.76
C ASN A 172 -0.47 15.28 16.46
N LEU A 173 -0.09 14.17 17.10
CA LEU A 173 -0.80 12.89 16.93
C LEU A 173 -2.25 12.99 17.45
N TYR A 174 -3.14 12.27 16.77
CA TYR A 174 -4.47 12.00 17.32
C TYR A 174 -4.36 11.36 18.69
N ASP A 175 -5.27 11.78 19.58
CA ASP A 175 -5.40 11.20 20.91
C ASP A 175 -6.71 10.40 21.00
N GLY A 176 -6.57 9.08 21.14
CA GLY A 176 -7.71 8.17 21.22
C GLY A 176 -8.40 7.88 19.89
N TYR A 177 -9.68 8.16 19.83
CA TYR A 177 -10.55 7.87 18.68
C TYR A 177 -10.26 8.77 17.48
N TYR A 178 -10.16 8.15 16.30
CA TYR A 178 -10.05 8.85 15.02
C TYR A 178 -11.23 8.52 14.12
N GLU A 179 -11.84 9.52 13.55
CA GLU A 179 -12.84 9.41 12.51
C GLU A 179 -12.37 10.17 11.27
N ASP A 180 -12.39 9.51 10.10
CA ASP A 180 -11.99 10.17 8.86
C ASP A 180 -13.05 11.19 8.45
N PRO A 181 -12.73 12.48 8.31
CA PRO A 181 -13.73 13.52 8.05
C PRO A 181 -14.33 13.46 6.64
N VAL A 182 -13.73 12.68 5.75
CA VAL A 182 -14.17 12.60 4.34
C VAL A 182 -14.76 11.24 4.00
N LEU A 183 -14.18 10.17 4.53
CA LEU A 183 -14.60 8.79 4.29
C LEU A 183 -15.24 8.19 5.54
N THR A 184 -16.20 8.92 6.13
CA THR A 184 -17.03 8.36 7.19
C THR A 184 -17.79 7.15 6.64
N PRO A 185 -17.86 6.03 7.37
CA PRO A 185 -17.52 5.86 8.77
C PRO A 185 -16.16 5.15 9.01
N LEU A 186 -15.10 5.52 8.32
CA LEU A 186 -13.76 4.98 8.65
C LEU A 186 -13.32 5.56 9.99
N ALA A 187 -13.27 4.71 10.98
CA ALA A 187 -12.90 5.09 12.34
C ALA A 187 -11.88 4.12 12.92
N ALA A 188 -10.98 4.63 13.74
CA ALA A 188 -10.09 3.81 14.55
C ALA A 188 -10.51 3.92 16.02
N ASN A 189 -10.92 2.81 16.60
CA ASN A 189 -11.32 2.72 18.02
C ASN A 189 -10.14 2.39 18.95
N THR A 190 -8.98 2.04 18.38
CA THR A 190 -7.73 1.80 19.09
C THR A 190 -6.60 2.54 18.40
N ASN A 191 -5.69 3.12 19.17
CA ASN A 191 -4.56 3.86 18.66
C ASN A 191 -3.30 3.57 19.50
N GLY A 192 -2.50 2.61 19.05
CA GLY A 192 -1.21 2.26 19.67
C GLY A 192 -0.01 3.07 19.16
N VAL A 193 -0.20 4.04 18.27
CA VAL A 193 0.90 4.76 17.60
C VAL A 193 1.79 5.48 18.61
N ARG A 194 1.20 6.14 19.61
CA ARG A 194 1.93 6.84 20.69
C ARG A 194 2.83 5.90 21.47
N GLU A 195 2.30 4.73 21.83
CA GLU A 195 3.07 3.72 22.54
C GLU A 195 4.20 3.14 21.67
N CYS A 196 3.90 2.83 20.41
CA CYS A 196 4.93 2.38 19.46
C CYS A 196 6.03 3.41 19.29
N MET A 197 5.68 4.68 19.19
CA MET A 197 6.63 5.78 19.06
C MET A 197 7.55 5.87 20.29
N ARG A 198 6.98 5.84 21.51
CA ARG A 198 7.75 5.88 22.77
C ARG A 198 8.67 4.68 22.90
N ARG A 199 8.14 3.45 22.74
CA ARG A 199 8.96 2.23 22.78
C ARG A 199 10.06 2.23 21.74
N GLY A 200 9.77 2.71 20.53
CA GLY A 200 10.77 2.87 19.48
C GLY A 200 11.87 3.85 19.85
N ALA A 201 11.51 4.99 20.45
CA ALA A 201 12.45 6.00 20.94
C ALA A 201 13.37 5.45 22.04
N ASP A 202 12.80 4.74 23.01
CA ASP A 202 13.55 4.08 24.09
C ASP A 202 14.51 3.03 23.53
N TYR A 203 14.02 2.18 22.63
CA TYR A 203 14.81 1.10 22.01
C TYR A 203 16.03 1.62 21.25
N ILE A 204 15.89 2.70 20.49
CA ILE A 204 17.00 3.29 19.74
C ILE A 204 17.83 4.27 20.58
N HIS A 205 17.47 4.51 21.85
CA HIS A 205 18.09 5.52 22.72
C HIS A 205 18.06 6.92 22.09
N TRP A 206 16.86 7.40 21.72
CA TRP A 206 16.63 8.61 20.95
C TRP A 206 17.36 9.82 21.53
N GLU A 207 17.08 10.21 22.75
CA GLU A 207 17.65 11.42 23.37
C GLU A 207 19.18 11.40 23.42
N LYS A 208 19.75 10.27 23.83
CA LYS A 208 21.21 10.09 23.89
C LYS A 208 21.84 10.24 22.52
N LYS A 209 21.27 9.59 21.49
CA LYS A 209 21.82 9.64 20.13
C LYS A 209 21.59 11.00 19.47
N ARG A 210 20.45 11.65 19.69
CA ARG A 210 20.20 13.00 19.21
C ARG A 210 21.24 13.97 19.74
N SER A 211 21.51 13.95 21.02
CA SER A 211 22.55 14.77 21.64
C SER A 211 23.94 14.44 21.09
N LEU A 212 24.31 13.15 21.05
CA LEU A 212 25.62 12.68 20.59
C LEU A 212 25.94 13.07 19.14
N TYR A 213 24.90 13.11 18.29
CA TYR A 213 25.08 13.32 16.84
C TYR A 213 24.85 14.77 16.39
N GLN A 214 24.66 15.72 17.28
CA GLN A 214 24.46 17.13 16.92
C GLN A 214 25.71 17.78 16.33
N ASN A 215 26.88 17.57 16.95
CA ASN A 215 28.11 18.25 16.60
C ASN A 215 29.17 17.22 16.12
N GLN A 216 29.05 16.76 14.90
CA GLN A 216 29.97 15.80 14.34
C GLN A 216 30.97 16.45 13.36
N SER A 217 32.24 16.02 13.41
CA SER A 217 33.31 16.38 12.48
C SER A 217 33.74 15.16 11.66
N GLY A 218 34.49 15.38 10.58
CA GLY A 218 35.00 14.32 9.69
C GLY A 218 34.02 13.94 8.56
N ASN A 219 34.35 12.90 7.81
CA ASN A 219 33.61 12.47 6.62
C ASN A 219 32.46 11.53 6.93
N ILE A 220 32.44 10.93 8.11
CA ILE A 220 31.36 10.02 8.52
C ILE A 220 30.37 10.79 9.38
N ARG A 221 29.11 10.74 9.01
CA ARG A 221 27.99 11.32 9.78
C ARG A 221 27.05 10.21 10.23
N ARG A 222 26.54 10.34 11.44
CA ARG A 222 25.53 9.44 12.02
C ARG A 222 24.31 10.24 12.38
N GLY A 223 23.15 9.62 12.24
CA GLY A 223 21.88 10.23 12.59
C GLY A 223 20.94 9.23 13.22
N VAL A 224 19.90 9.74 13.83
CA VAL A 224 18.75 8.97 14.29
C VAL A 224 17.50 9.67 13.80
N GLY A 225 16.59 8.90 13.24
CA GLY A 225 15.33 9.38 12.71
C GLY A 225 14.18 8.45 13.07
N MET A 226 12.97 8.95 13.02
CA MET A 226 11.74 8.20 13.23
C MET A 226 10.70 8.68 12.23
N ALA A 227 9.95 7.74 11.69
CA ALA A 227 8.80 8.02 10.85
C ALA A 227 7.62 7.15 11.31
N LEU A 228 6.43 7.68 11.17
CA LEU A 228 5.19 7.02 11.50
C LEU A 228 4.40 6.72 10.22
N PHE A 229 3.56 5.71 10.26
CA PHE A 229 2.65 5.45 9.14
C PHE A 229 1.35 4.82 9.64
N SER A 230 0.31 4.97 8.83
CA SER A 230 -0.93 4.25 8.99
C SER A 230 -1.35 3.63 7.67
N TYR A 231 -2.07 2.52 7.74
CA TYR A 231 -2.65 1.88 6.57
C TYR A 231 -4.02 1.31 6.92
N LYS A 232 -5.02 1.66 6.14
CA LYS A 232 -6.36 1.10 6.33
C LYS A 232 -6.42 -0.35 5.89
N THR A 233 -7.22 -1.16 6.56
CA THR A 233 -7.57 -2.50 6.12
C THR A 233 -8.79 -2.42 5.20
N GLY A 234 -8.74 -3.15 4.08
CA GLY A 234 -9.83 -3.22 3.12
C GLY A 234 -9.90 -2.06 2.13
N VAL A 235 -10.82 -2.16 1.18
CA VAL A 235 -11.05 -1.16 0.13
C VAL A 235 -12.40 -0.43 0.28
N TRP A 236 -13.19 -0.82 1.28
CA TRP A 236 -14.43 -0.13 1.58
C TRP A 236 -14.17 1.35 1.96
N PRO A 237 -14.98 2.34 1.57
CA PRO A 237 -16.23 2.19 0.83
C PRO A 237 -16.10 2.20 -0.71
N ILE A 238 -14.89 2.15 -1.24
CA ILE A 238 -14.64 2.23 -2.69
C ILE A 238 -15.13 0.98 -3.41
N SER A 239 -15.03 -0.19 -2.76
CA SER A 239 -15.48 -1.47 -3.30
C SER A 239 -16.04 -2.36 -2.20
N LEU A 240 -16.94 -3.27 -2.57
CA LEU A 240 -17.43 -4.31 -1.66
C LEU A 240 -16.37 -5.40 -1.53
N GLU A 241 -16.04 -5.75 -0.28
CA GLU A 241 -15.22 -6.89 0.06
C GLU A 241 -16.11 -7.96 0.67
N ILE A 242 -16.41 -8.98 -0.14
CA ILE A 242 -17.24 -10.10 0.28
C ILE A 242 -16.38 -11.35 0.28
N SER A 243 -16.42 -12.07 1.38
CA SER A 243 -15.76 -13.36 1.56
C SER A 243 -16.82 -14.42 1.90
N GLY A 244 -16.56 -15.64 1.46
CA GLY A 244 -17.42 -16.78 1.76
C GLY A 244 -16.61 -18.03 2.00
N ALA A 245 -17.09 -18.89 2.89
CA ALA A 245 -16.53 -20.19 3.14
C ALA A 245 -17.63 -21.24 3.27
N ARG A 246 -17.34 -22.45 2.84
CA ARG A 246 -18.18 -23.63 3.03
C ARG A 246 -17.35 -24.74 3.64
N LEU A 247 -17.81 -25.30 4.75
CA LEU A 247 -17.24 -26.45 5.40
C LEU A 247 -18.09 -27.68 5.11
N ILE A 248 -17.44 -28.79 4.78
CA ILE A 248 -18.09 -30.10 4.60
C ILE A 248 -17.38 -31.07 5.52
N LEU A 249 -18.12 -31.61 6.49
CA LEU A 249 -17.65 -32.70 7.32
C LEU A 249 -17.99 -34.02 6.63
N ASN A 250 -16.99 -34.84 6.38
CA ASN A 250 -17.13 -36.18 5.78
C ASN A 250 -17.37 -37.25 6.85
N GLN A 251 -17.87 -38.42 6.44
CA GLN A 251 -18.17 -39.53 7.36
C GLN A 251 -16.91 -40.10 8.04
N ASP A 252 -15.75 -39.95 7.43
CA ASP A 252 -14.46 -40.39 7.99
C ASP A 252 -13.85 -39.35 8.98
N GLY A 253 -14.59 -38.27 9.29
CA GLY A 253 -14.12 -37.20 10.18
C GLY A 253 -13.23 -36.18 9.48
N SER A 254 -12.93 -36.34 8.21
CA SER A 254 -12.18 -35.29 7.45
C SER A 254 -13.06 -34.09 7.14
N VAL A 255 -12.42 -32.93 7.04
CA VAL A 255 -13.09 -31.63 6.74
C VAL A 255 -12.59 -31.08 5.43
N GLN A 256 -13.51 -30.73 4.54
CA GLN A 256 -13.21 -29.99 3.33
C GLN A 256 -13.61 -28.52 3.49
N LEU A 257 -12.64 -27.63 3.40
CA LEU A 257 -12.88 -26.18 3.35
C LEU A 257 -12.87 -25.68 1.91
N GLN A 258 -13.96 -25.06 1.48
CA GLN A 258 -14.08 -24.34 0.22
C GLN A 258 -14.12 -22.83 0.51
N THR A 259 -13.16 -22.08 -0.01
CA THR A 259 -13.07 -20.63 0.20
C THR A 259 -12.66 -19.91 -1.07
N GLY A 260 -13.07 -18.66 -1.22
CA GLY A 260 -12.65 -17.76 -2.30
C GLY A 260 -11.27 -17.12 -2.09
N ALA A 261 -10.65 -17.30 -0.94
CA ALA A 261 -9.33 -16.76 -0.66
C ALA A 261 -8.26 -17.39 -1.57
N ALA A 262 -7.40 -16.56 -2.13
CA ALA A 262 -6.29 -17.01 -2.96
C ALA A 262 -5.00 -17.00 -2.14
N GLU A 263 -4.29 -18.14 -2.07
CA GLU A 263 -2.93 -18.17 -1.50
C GLU A 263 -1.97 -17.42 -2.43
N ILE A 264 -1.38 -16.34 -1.94
CA ILE A 264 -0.38 -15.52 -2.63
C ILE A 264 0.88 -15.32 -1.77
N ARG A 265 1.20 -16.31 -0.94
CA ARG A 265 2.31 -16.35 0.04
C ARG A 265 2.01 -15.65 1.38
N GLN A 266 0.74 -15.42 1.71
CA GLN A 266 0.33 -14.94 3.04
C GLN A 266 0.02 -16.09 4.01
N GLY A 267 0.09 -17.35 3.57
CA GLY A 267 -0.12 -18.54 4.40
C GLY A 267 -1.58 -18.90 4.64
N SER A 268 -2.50 -18.48 3.76
CA SER A 268 -3.94 -18.77 3.94
C SER A 268 -4.24 -20.27 4.01
N ASP A 269 -3.62 -21.08 3.17
CA ASP A 269 -3.82 -22.53 3.18
C ASP A 269 -3.42 -23.16 4.53
N THR A 270 -2.39 -22.62 5.19
CA THR A 270 -1.96 -23.07 6.51
C THR A 270 -2.85 -22.53 7.62
N VAL A 271 -3.19 -21.22 7.58
CA VAL A 271 -3.94 -20.55 8.65
C VAL A 271 -5.38 -21.05 8.73
N PHE A 272 -6.03 -21.31 7.59
CA PHE A 272 -7.43 -21.74 7.58
C PHE A 272 -7.64 -23.13 8.17
N THR A 273 -6.65 -24.01 8.13
CA THR A 273 -6.75 -25.37 8.70
C THR A 273 -6.95 -25.33 10.21
N PRO A 274 -6.08 -24.74 11.05
CA PRO A 274 -6.30 -24.69 12.49
C PRO A 274 -7.54 -23.87 12.88
N VAL A 275 -7.85 -22.77 12.16
CA VAL A 275 -9.06 -21.98 12.44
C VAL A 275 -10.32 -22.84 12.22
N SER A 276 -10.41 -23.57 11.13
CA SER A 276 -11.54 -24.47 10.87
C SER A 276 -11.65 -25.58 11.93
N TYR A 277 -10.52 -26.12 12.36
CA TYR A 277 -10.48 -27.19 13.38
C TYR A 277 -10.91 -26.69 14.77
N THR A 278 -10.53 -25.48 15.17
CA THR A 278 -10.87 -24.92 16.49
C THR A 278 -12.33 -24.47 16.61
N HIS A 279 -13.04 -24.32 15.50
CA HIS A 279 -14.42 -23.82 15.48
C HIS A 279 -15.46 -24.89 15.03
N LEU A 280 -15.03 -26.15 14.88
CA LEU A 280 -15.91 -27.32 14.67
C LEU A 280 -16.12 -28.07 15.96
#